data_5e421dd4eb2742c65e4b60c40437f8b8
#
_entry.id   5e421dd4eb2742c65e4b60c40437f8b8
#
_cell.length_a   1.000
_cell.length_b   1.000
_cell.length_c   1.000
_cell.angle_alpha   90.00
_cell.angle_beta   90.00
_cell.angle_gamma   90.00
#
_symmetry.space_group_name_H-M   'P 1'
#
loop_
_entity.id
_entity.type
_entity.pdbx_description
1 polymer ?
#
loop_
_entity_poly.entity_id
_entity_poly.type
_entity_poly.pdbx_seq_one_letter_code
_entity_poly.pdbx_strand_id
1 'polypeptide(L)' 'MTKWEYFVAPLLPHNPGEILNTFGDDGWELVSVAQIQTPAGAQSLVAYLKRPKAPIPSA' A
#
# COMPACT_ATOMS: atom_id res chain seq x y z
N MET A 1 21.98 4.59 -5.80
CA MET A 1 20.68 5.16 -5.48
C MET A 1 19.70 4.05 -5.15
N THR A 2 18.94 4.24 -4.09
CA THR A 2 17.88 3.29 -3.73
C THR A 2 16.74 3.38 -4.73
N LYS A 3 16.34 2.23 -5.24
CA LYS A 3 15.15 2.15 -6.07
C LYS A 3 13.99 1.70 -5.21
N TRP A 4 12.81 2.20 -5.51
CA TRP A 4 11.60 1.93 -4.73
C TRP A 4 10.60 1.19 -5.59
N GLU A 5 9.87 0.28 -4.98
CA GLU A 5 8.69 -0.29 -5.59
C GLU A 5 7.46 0.16 -4.82
N TYR A 6 6.35 0.28 -5.53
CA TYR A 6 5.13 0.84 -4.98
C TYR A 6 3.99 -0.15 -5.09
N PHE A 7 3.12 -0.12 -4.11
CA PHE A 7 1.92 -0.93 -4.09
C PHE A 7 0.73 -0.05 -3.75
N VAL A 8 -0.37 -0.24 -4.47
CA VAL A 8 -1.61 0.48 -4.21
C VAL A 8 -2.62 -0.54 -3.70
N ALA A 9 -3.07 -0.36 -2.47
CA ALA A 9 -3.95 -1.33 -1.82
C ALA A 9 -5.25 -0.66 -1.40
N PRO A 10 -6.40 -1.28 -1.67
CA PRO A 10 -7.65 -0.78 -1.13
C PRO A 10 -7.70 -1.05 0.38
N LEU A 11 -8.22 -0.08 1.12
CA LEU A 11 -8.41 -0.23 2.56
C LEU A 11 -9.88 -0.44 2.85
N LEU A 12 -10.16 -1.49 3.64
CA LEU A 12 -11.51 -1.72 4.12
C LEU A 12 -11.77 -0.82 5.33
N PRO A 13 -12.94 -0.16 5.39
CA PRO A 13 -13.17 0.84 6.43
C PRO A 13 -13.14 0.31 7.86
N HIS A 14 -13.33 -1.00 8.05
CA HIS A 14 -13.44 -1.54 9.41
C HIS A 14 -12.14 -2.18 9.93
N ASN A 15 -11.14 -2.43 9.07
CA ASN A 15 -9.90 -3.06 9.51
C ASN A 15 -8.66 -2.50 8.84
N PRO A 16 -8.51 -1.16 8.75
CA PRO A 16 -7.34 -0.61 8.05
C PRO A 16 -6.02 -0.95 8.73
N GLY A 17 -6.03 -1.01 10.07
CA GLY A 17 -4.80 -1.30 10.80
C GLY A 17 -4.27 -2.69 10.54
N GLU A 18 -5.14 -3.68 10.46
CA GLU A 18 -4.73 -5.05 10.18
C GLU A 18 -4.16 -5.17 8.77
N ILE A 19 -4.79 -4.51 7.81
CA ILE A 19 -4.32 -4.51 6.43
C ILE A 19 -2.94 -3.87 6.35
N LEU A 20 -2.76 -2.73 7.00
CA LEU A 20 -1.48 -2.02 6.99
C LEU A 20 -0.39 -2.83 7.70
N ASN A 21 -0.74 -3.50 8.80
CA ASN A 21 0.23 -4.33 9.51
C ASN A 21 0.68 -5.52 8.66
N THR A 22 -0.24 -6.10 7.89
CA THR A 22 0.10 -7.20 6.99
C THR A 22 1.14 -6.75 5.96
N PHE A 23 0.93 -5.59 5.36
CA PHE A 23 1.91 -5.04 4.41
C PHE A 23 3.21 -4.65 5.10
N GLY A 24 3.12 -4.10 6.32
CA GLY A 24 4.31 -3.74 7.08
C GLY A 24 5.19 -4.94 7.39
N ASP A 25 4.57 -6.08 7.65
CA ASP A 25 5.32 -7.31 7.89
C ASP A 25 6.12 -7.75 6.66
N ASP A 26 5.67 -7.36 5.48
CA ASP A 26 6.39 -7.63 4.23
C ASP A 26 7.38 -6.52 3.86
N GLY A 27 7.58 -5.56 4.76
CA GLY A 27 8.53 -4.49 4.54
C GLY A 27 7.98 -3.26 3.85
N TRP A 28 6.66 -3.19 3.68
CA TRP A 28 6.03 -2.04 3.05
C TRP A 28 5.87 -0.89 4.03
N GLU A 29 6.09 0.32 3.55
CA GLU A 29 5.91 1.53 4.31
C GLU A 29 4.77 2.35 3.72
N LEU A 30 3.86 2.80 4.58
CA LEU A 30 2.74 3.63 4.13
C LEU A 30 3.25 5.02 3.75
N VAL A 31 2.92 5.42 2.53
CA VAL A 31 3.29 6.76 2.04
C VAL A 31 2.12 7.72 2.22
N SER A 32 0.94 7.29 1.80
CA SER A 32 -0.22 8.17 1.83
C SER A 32 -1.49 7.34 1.72
N VAL A 33 -2.59 7.93 2.19
CA VAL A 33 -3.92 7.35 2.01
C VAL A 33 -4.77 8.38 1.28
N ALA A 34 -5.42 7.96 0.22
CA ALA A 34 -6.30 8.82 -0.54
C ALA A 34 -7.72 8.28 -0.50
N GLN A 35 -8.67 9.21 -0.47
CA GLN A 35 -10.09 8.86 -0.58
C GLN A 35 -10.51 9.07 -2.02
N ILE A 36 -11.07 8.03 -2.62
CA ILE A 36 -11.56 8.12 -3.99
C ILE A 36 -13.05 7.83 -4.02
N GLN A 37 -13.73 8.43 -4.98
CA GLN A 37 -15.14 8.18 -5.21
C GLN A 37 -15.27 7.19 -6.36
N THR A 38 -16.04 6.12 -6.13
CA THR A 38 -16.31 5.16 -7.20
C THR A 38 -17.46 5.67 -8.07
N PRO A 39 -17.58 5.15 -9.30
CA PRO A 39 -18.71 5.54 -10.17
C PRO A 39 -20.08 5.24 -9.56
N ALA A 40 -20.15 4.31 -8.61
CA ALA A 40 -21.40 3.98 -7.93
C ALA A 40 -21.73 4.94 -6.79
N GLY A 41 -20.94 5.99 -6.58
CA GLY A 41 -21.16 6.95 -5.52
C GLY A 41 -20.61 6.52 -4.16
N ALA A 42 -19.95 5.37 -4.07
CA ALA A 42 -19.35 4.92 -2.83
C ALA A 42 -17.96 5.55 -2.68
N GLN A 43 -17.56 5.75 -1.42
CA GLN A 43 -16.24 6.25 -1.11
C GLN A 43 -15.32 5.06 -0.77
N SER A 44 -14.13 5.08 -1.31
CA SER A 44 -13.12 4.06 -1.03
C SER A 44 -11.84 4.70 -0.57
N LEU A 45 -11.17 4.05 0.37
CA LEU A 45 -9.84 4.46 0.80
C LEU A 45 -8.81 3.60 0.09
N VAL A 46 -7.76 4.26 -0.40
CA VAL A 46 -6.69 3.59 -1.10
C VAL A 46 -5.38 3.99 -0.43
N ALA A 47 -4.58 2.98 -0.08
CA ALA A 47 -3.27 3.21 0.53
C ALA A 47 -2.19 3.08 -0.52
N TYR A 48 -1.27 4.02 -0.51
CA TYR A 48 -0.06 3.97 -1.34
C TYR A 48 1.10 3.59 -0.44
N LEU A 49 1.76 2.49 -0.79
CA LEU A 49 2.86 1.94 -0.01
C LEU A 49 4.10 1.85 -0.88
N LYS A 50 5.25 1.87 -0.23
CA LYS A 50 6.52 1.71 -0.92
C LYS A 50 7.44 0.85 -0.10
N ARG A 51 8.42 0.26 -0.76
CA ARG A 51 9.53 -0.40 -0.08
C ARG A 51 10.75 -0.37 -0.99
N PRO A 52 11.95 -0.45 -0.42
CA PRO A 52 13.13 -0.52 -1.25
C PRO A 52 13.05 -1.74 -2.16
N LYS A 53 13.32 -1.54 -3.43
CA LYS A 53 13.33 -2.63 -4.37
C LYS A 53 14.56 -3.49 -4.08
N ALA A 54 14.32 -4.73 -3.69
CA ALA A 54 15.41 -5.63 -3.39
C ALA A 54 16.22 -5.89 -4.65
N PRO A 55 17.57 -5.91 -4.54
CA PRO A 55 18.35 -6.35 -5.68
C PRO A 55 17.97 -7.77 -6.02
N ILE A 56 17.77 -8.02 -7.31
CA ILE A 56 17.49 -9.38 -7.75
C ILE A 56 18.69 -10.22 -7.34
N PRO A 57 18.48 -11.26 -6.51
CA PRO A 57 19.62 -12.09 -6.14
C PRO A 57 20.20 -12.68 -7.41
N SER A 58 21.45 -12.40 -7.62
CA SER A 58 22.15 -13.02 -8.71
C SER A 58 22.18 -14.51 -8.43
N ALA A 59 21.52 -15.23 -9.27
CA ALA A 59 21.47 -16.67 -9.12
C ALA A 59 22.86 -17.28 -9.23
#